data_322d301392626dec4df88256a129bc63
#
_entry.id   322d301392626dec4df88256a129bc63
#
_cell.length_a   1.000
_cell.length_b   1.000
_cell.length_c   1.000
_cell.angle_alpha   90.00
_cell.angle_beta   90.00
_cell.angle_gamma   90.00
#
_symmetry.space_group_name_H-M   'P 1'
#
loop_
_entity.id
_entity.type
_entity.pdbx_description
1 polymer ?
#
loop_
_entity_poly.entity_id
_entity_poly.type
_entity_poly.pdbx_seq_one_letter_code
_entity_poly.pdbx_strand_id
1 'polypeptide(L)'
;MKQYGKGLFIFVIVSLGLASSCAVNDFDLNREVYERQIKQVTLGMSFDEFQSLFPQRISRGANKRDFGTLIAYEVAYAYYSFAATGAERRNDFTGTERVVTWFFFLNDRLIKVGEEDSWPTEAELNAAR
;
A
#
# COMPACT_ATOMS: atom_id res chain seq x y z
N MET A 1 -19.72 -6.25 -68.49
CA MET A 1 -20.45 -5.46 -67.51
C MET A 1 -19.81 -5.69 -66.14
N LYS A 2 -19.11 -4.73 -65.59
CA LYS A 2 -18.47 -4.83 -64.27
C LYS A 2 -19.35 -4.12 -63.29
N GLN A 3 -19.89 -4.87 -62.33
CA GLN A 3 -20.60 -4.29 -61.20
C GLN A 3 -19.57 -3.94 -60.11
N TYR A 4 -19.50 -2.66 -59.78
CA TYR A 4 -18.73 -2.17 -58.64
C TYR A 4 -19.55 -2.27 -57.37
N GLY A 5 -19.17 -3.21 -56.49
CA GLY A 5 -19.71 -3.30 -55.14
C GLY A 5 -19.24 -2.09 -54.32
N LYS A 6 -20.16 -1.26 -53.87
CA LYS A 6 -19.92 -0.19 -52.92
C LYS A 6 -19.71 -0.79 -51.51
N GLY A 7 -18.46 -0.90 -51.12
CA GLY A 7 -18.14 -1.25 -49.73
C GLY A 7 -18.49 -0.07 -48.77
N LEU A 8 -19.45 -0.31 -47.94
CA LEU A 8 -19.84 0.59 -46.89
C LEU A 8 -18.82 0.45 -45.75
N PHE A 9 -17.89 1.40 -45.61
CA PHE A 9 -17.01 1.49 -44.45
C PHE A 9 -17.78 2.06 -43.28
N ILE A 10 -18.17 1.19 -42.35
CA ILE A 10 -18.72 1.60 -41.07
C ILE A 10 -17.53 1.95 -40.18
N PHE A 11 -17.30 3.27 -40.00
CA PHE A 11 -16.41 3.77 -38.97
C PHE A 11 -17.08 3.56 -37.60
N VAL A 12 -16.65 2.52 -36.89
CA VAL A 12 -16.98 2.39 -35.46
C VAL A 12 -16.03 3.32 -34.71
N ILE A 13 -16.54 4.49 -34.33
CA ILE A 13 -15.86 5.37 -33.40
C ILE A 13 -15.99 4.75 -32.02
N VAL A 14 -14.95 4.03 -31.60
CA VAL A 14 -14.80 3.61 -30.21
C VAL A 14 -14.43 4.87 -29.41
N SER A 15 -15.41 5.51 -28.81
CA SER A 15 -15.18 6.53 -27.81
C SER A 15 -14.53 5.86 -26.58
N LEU A 16 -13.20 5.96 -26.47
CA LEU A 16 -12.51 5.68 -25.21
C LEU A 16 -12.97 6.75 -24.20
N GLY A 17 -13.95 6.37 -23.39
CA GLY A 17 -14.25 7.11 -22.18
C GLY A 17 -13.02 7.04 -21.27
N LEU A 18 -12.32 8.17 -21.17
CA LEU A 18 -11.32 8.38 -20.13
C LEU A 18 -12.08 8.42 -18.79
N ALA A 19 -12.24 7.24 -18.20
CA ALA A 19 -12.57 7.16 -16.79
C ALA A 19 -11.37 7.74 -16.05
N SER A 20 -11.49 8.99 -15.62
CA SER A 20 -10.62 9.55 -14.60
C SER A 20 -10.83 8.73 -13.33
N SER A 21 -10.14 7.61 -13.22
CA SER A 21 -10.01 6.93 -11.95
C SER A 21 -9.25 7.88 -11.05
N CYS A 22 -9.91 8.45 -10.04
CA CYS A 22 -9.23 8.97 -8.87
C CYS A 22 -8.27 7.87 -8.46
N ALA A 23 -6.96 8.14 -8.59
CA ALA A 23 -5.93 7.19 -8.25
C ALA A 23 -5.92 7.00 -6.73
N VAL A 24 -6.76 6.13 -6.24
CA VAL A 24 -6.48 5.42 -5.01
C VAL A 24 -5.25 4.60 -5.34
N ASN A 25 -4.12 4.87 -4.69
CA ASN A 25 -2.93 4.07 -4.90
C ASN A 25 -3.33 2.61 -4.69
N ASP A 26 -3.17 1.76 -5.72
CA ASP A 26 -3.53 0.33 -5.66
C ASP A 26 -2.82 -0.44 -4.52
N PHE A 27 -1.88 0.22 -3.85
CA PHE A 27 -1.12 -0.29 -2.71
C PHE A 27 -1.71 0.09 -1.34
N ASP A 28 -2.68 1.00 -1.29
CA ASP A 28 -3.28 1.39 -0.03
C ASP A 28 -4.41 0.43 0.36
N LEU A 29 -4.38 -0.05 1.59
CA LEU A 29 -5.42 -0.88 2.16
C LEU A 29 -6.65 -0.06 2.57
N ASN A 30 -7.78 -0.75 2.66
CA ASN A 30 -8.89 -0.26 3.46
C ASN A 30 -8.50 -0.32 4.95
N ARG A 31 -8.85 0.72 5.72
CA ARG A 31 -8.53 0.83 7.15
C ARG A 31 -8.98 -0.39 7.96
N GLU A 32 -10.19 -0.89 7.75
CA GLU A 32 -10.72 -2.04 8.50
C GLU A 32 -9.94 -3.32 8.21
N VAL A 33 -9.50 -3.50 6.96
CA VAL A 33 -8.65 -4.62 6.55
C VAL A 33 -7.30 -4.50 7.24
N TYR A 34 -6.69 -3.31 7.21
CA TYR A 34 -5.42 -3.05 7.88
C TYR A 34 -5.50 -3.33 9.39
N GLU A 35 -6.51 -2.76 10.09
CA GLU A 35 -6.68 -2.95 11.53
C GLU A 35 -6.88 -4.41 11.95
N ARG A 36 -7.48 -5.22 11.09
CA ARG A 36 -7.64 -6.66 11.32
C ARG A 36 -6.34 -7.42 11.10
N GLN A 37 -5.59 -7.07 10.07
CA GLN A 37 -4.35 -7.75 9.71
C GLN A 37 -3.20 -7.38 10.65
N ILE A 38 -3.08 -6.12 11.06
CA ILE A 38 -2.01 -5.67 11.96
C ILE A 38 -2.05 -6.37 13.33
N LYS A 39 -3.23 -6.77 13.79
CA LYS A 39 -3.38 -7.54 15.05
C LYS A 39 -2.78 -8.93 14.99
N GLN A 40 -2.53 -9.46 13.80
CA GLN A 40 -1.92 -10.78 13.61
C GLN A 40 -0.39 -10.71 13.51
N VAL A 41 0.15 -9.49 13.40
CA VAL A 41 1.59 -9.28 13.31
C VAL A 41 2.24 -9.44 14.67
N THR A 42 3.29 -10.26 14.72
CA THR A 42 4.09 -10.49 15.91
C THR A 42 5.58 -10.39 15.56
N LEU A 43 6.39 -9.89 16.48
CA LEU A 43 7.83 -9.92 16.31
C LEU A 43 8.33 -11.37 16.20
N GLY A 44 9.29 -11.60 15.29
CA GLY A 44 9.76 -12.93 14.93
C GLY A 44 8.95 -13.63 13.83
N MET A 45 7.80 -13.06 13.42
CA MET A 45 7.03 -13.55 12.26
C MET A 45 7.92 -13.69 11.03
N SER A 46 7.72 -14.77 10.26
CA SER A 46 8.44 -14.96 9.00
C SER A 46 7.95 -13.99 7.92
N PHE A 47 8.81 -13.73 6.94
CA PHE A 47 8.42 -12.91 5.80
C PHE A 47 7.27 -13.53 5.00
N ASP A 48 7.22 -14.86 4.86
CA ASP A 48 6.14 -15.55 4.16
C ASP A 48 4.78 -15.37 4.83
N GLU A 49 4.73 -15.44 6.17
CA GLU A 49 3.52 -15.14 6.93
C GLU A 49 3.10 -13.68 6.76
N PHE A 50 4.05 -12.76 6.87
CA PHE A 50 3.80 -11.34 6.67
C PHE A 50 3.28 -11.02 5.26
N GLN A 51 3.90 -11.55 4.22
CA GLN A 51 3.46 -11.28 2.85
C GLN A 51 2.07 -11.85 2.55
N SER A 52 1.67 -12.89 3.23
CA SER A 52 0.31 -13.44 3.13
C SER A 52 -0.74 -12.50 3.75
N LEU A 53 -0.37 -11.78 4.81
CA LEU A 53 -1.22 -10.74 5.41
C LEU A 53 -1.25 -9.46 4.56
N PHE A 54 -0.09 -9.06 4.01
CA PHE A 54 0.07 -7.81 3.28
C PHE A 54 0.65 -8.03 1.87
N PRO A 55 -0.13 -8.60 0.94
CA PRO A 55 0.35 -8.85 -0.42
C PRO A 55 0.69 -7.57 -1.18
N GLN A 56 0.07 -6.44 -0.84
CA GLN A 56 0.26 -5.12 -1.46
C GLN A 56 1.39 -4.28 -0.82
N ARG A 57 2.22 -4.88 0.05
CA ARG A 57 3.38 -4.20 0.63
C ARG A 57 4.33 -3.64 -0.42
N ILE A 58 5.03 -2.57 -0.08
CA ILE A 58 6.05 -1.94 -0.93
C ILE A 58 7.42 -2.12 -0.27
N SER A 59 8.41 -2.61 -1.01
CA SER A 59 9.81 -2.62 -0.54
C SER A 59 10.36 -1.19 -0.55
N ARG A 60 10.91 -0.75 0.58
CA ARG A 60 11.46 0.61 0.75
C ARG A 60 12.97 0.65 0.82
N GLY A 61 13.61 -0.47 0.97
CA GLY A 61 15.06 -0.57 0.94
C GLY A 61 15.58 -1.83 1.59
N ALA A 62 16.83 -2.13 1.30
CA ALA A 62 17.56 -3.21 1.90
C ALA A 62 18.96 -2.73 2.31
N ASN A 63 19.42 -3.17 3.47
CA ASN A 63 20.75 -2.87 3.97
C ASN A 63 21.46 -4.17 4.33
N LYS A 64 22.54 -4.46 3.61
CA LYS A 64 23.36 -5.64 3.88
C LYS A 64 24.27 -5.36 5.06
N ARG A 65 24.22 -6.22 6.06
CA ARG A 65 25.06 -6.21 7.26
C ARG A 65 25.94 -7.46 7.29
N ASP A 66 26.97 -7.46 8.12
CA ASP A 66 27.87 -8.62 8.26
C ASP A 66 27.15 -9.88 8.75
N PHE A 67 26.05 -9.70 9.49
CA PHE A 67 25.25 -10.77 10.08
C PHE A 67 23.93 -11.04 9.35
N GLY A 68 23.69 -10.39 8.21
CA GLY A 68 22.49 -10.64 7.41
C GLY A 68 21.97 -9.43 6.64
N THR A 69 20.82 -9.60 6.03
CA THR A 69 20.17 -8.55 5.25
C THR A 69 18.97 -8.00 6.02
N LEU A 70 18.99 -6.69 6.23
CA LEU A 70 17.89 -5.92 6.79
C LEU A 70 17.06 -5.33 5.65
N ILE A 71 15.77 -5.62 5.60
CA ILE A 71 14.85 -5.13 4.57
C ILE A 71 13.69 -4.39 5.24
N ALA A 72 13.31 -3.25 4.68
CA ALA A 72 12.14 -2.50 5.10
C ALA A 72 10.99 -2.64 4.09
N TYR A 73 9.80 -2.93 4.59
CA TYR A 73 8.56 -2.95 3.82
C TYR A 73 7.57 -1.95 4.38
N GLU A 74 6.87 -1.28 3.50
CA GLU A 74 5.81 -0.34 3.82
C GLU A 74 4.45 -0.97 3.55
N VAL A 75 3.54 -0.76 4.48
CA VAL A 75 2.10 -0.98 4.31
C VAL A 75 1.38 0.30 4.68
N ALA A 76 0.44 0.72 3.85
CA ALA A 76 -0.32 1.92 4.08
C ALA A 76 -1.83 1.67 3.96
N TYR A 77 -2.60 2.50 4.64
CA TYR A 77 -4.03 2.64 4.39
C TYR A 77 -4.41 4.11 4.27
N ALA A 78 -5.43 4.37 3.48
CA ALA A 78 -6.00 5.70 3.33
C ALA A 78 -7.41 5.74 3.93
N TYR A 79 -7.78 6.87 4.51
CA TYR A 79 -9.12 7.13 4.97
C TYR A 79 -9.52 8.57 4.68
N TYR A 80 -10.83 8.79 4.56
CA TYR A 80 -11.37 10.12 4.40
C TYR A 80 -11.51 10.79 5.76
N SER A 81 -10.98 12.00 5.89
CA SER A 81 -11.17 12.81 7.07
C SER A 81 -12.27 13.85 6.85
N PHE A 82 -13.13 14.02 7.84
CA PHE A 82 -14.22 14.99 7.86
C PHE A 82 -14.09 15.85 9.11
N ALA A 83 -14.09 17.17 8.95
CA ALA A 83 -14.18 18.08 10.07
C ALA A 83 -15.62 18.17 10.55
N ALA A 84 -15.84 18.05 11.85
CA ALA A 84 -17.13 18.39 12.45
C ALA A 84 -17.22 19.91 12.58
N THR A 85 -17.90 20.57 11.66
CA THR A 85 -18.13 22.01 11.71
C THR A 85 -19.47 22.31 12.37
N GLY A 86 -19.42 22.94 13.57
CA GLY A 86 -20.47 23.72 14.19
C GLY A 86 -21.86 23.12 14.31
N ALA A 87 -22.86 23.96 14.68
CA ALA A 87 -24.24 23.60 15.04
C ALA A 87 -25.08 22.93 13.93
N GLU A 88 -24.62 22.90 12.69
CA GLU A 88 -25.39 22.37 11.54
C GLU A 88 -25.01 20.94 11.14
N ARG A 89 -24.13 20.26 11.87
CA ARG A 89 -23.69 18.86 11.61
C ARG A 89 -23.33 18.57 10.13
N ARG A 90 -22.78 19.54 9.42
CA ARG A 90 -22.16 19.29 8.14
C ARG A 90 -20.78 18.69 8.37
N ASN A 91 -20.60 17.44 7.97
CA ASN A 91 -19.29 16.85 7.88
C ASN A 91 -18.64 17.36 6.58
N ASP A 92 -17.83 18.40 6.69
CA ASP A 92 -17.07 18.87 5.54
C ASP A 92 -15.88 17.95 5.32
N PHE A 93 -15.75 17.47 4.08
CA PHE A 93 -14.59 16.68 3.67
C PHE A 93 -13.33 17.55 3.77
N THR A 94 -12.38 17.13 4.62
CA THR A 94 -11.12 17.84 4.83
C THR A 94 -9.97 17.25 4.01
N GLY A 95 -10.14 16.07 3.45
CA GLY A 95 -9.13 15.43 2.62
C GLY A 95 -9.06 13.93 2.81
N THR A 96 -8.06 13.35 2.18
CA THR A 96 -7.67 11.95 2.37
C THR A 96 -6.40 11.92 3.19
N GLU A 97 -6.43 11.25 4.32
CA GLU A 97 -5.25 11.01 5.14
C GLU A 97 -4.70 9.61 4.85
N ARG A 98 -3.38 9.51 4.76
CA ARG A 98 -2.68 8.26 4.52
C ARG A 98 -1.82 7.93 5.73
N VAL A 99 -2.05 6.76 6.30
CA VAL A 99 -1.26 6.23 7.42
C VAL A 99 -0.31 5.17 6.90
N VAL A 100 0.95 5.32 7.24
CA VAL A 100 2.05 4.49 6.77
C VAL A 100 2.69 3.77 7.95
N THR A 101 2.94 2.48 7.78
CA THR A 101 3.65 1.65 8.77
C THR A 101 4.77 0.91 8.08
N TRP A 102 5.96 0.93 8.66
CA TRP A 102 7.11 0.22 8.18
C TRP A 102 7.40 -1.02 9.02
N PHE A 103 7.78 -2.09 8.34
CA PHE A 103 8.09 -3.40 8.90
C PHE A 103 9.53 -3.75 8.52
N PHE A 104 10.36 -4.01 9.52
CA PHE A 104 11.79 -4.27 9.34
C PHE A 104 12.08 -5.74 9.57
N PHE A 105 12.64 -6.38 8.56
CA PHE A 105 13.00 -7.80 8.55
C PHE A 105 14.51 -7.97 8.54
N LEU A 106 15.01 -8.75 9.47
CA LEU A 106 16.39 -9.22 9.48
C LEU A 106 16.39 -10.72 9.18
N ASN A 107 17.05 -11.14 8.10
CA ASN A 107 17.10 -12.54 7.68
C ASN A 107 15.71 -13.20 7.64
N ASP A 108 14.76 -12.53 6.98
CA ASP A 108 13.35 -12.97 6.83
C ASP A 108 12.55 -13.09 8.13
N ARG A 109 13.02 -12.50 9.23
CA ARG A 109 12.29 -12.41 10.49
C ARG A 109 11.97 -10.96 10.85
N LEU A 110 10.72 -10.70 11.22
CA LEU A 110 10.26 -9.38 11.64
C LEU A 110 10.91 -9.02 12.98
N ILE A 111 11.70 -7.94 12.99
CA ILE A 111 12.39 -7.48 14.20
C ILE A 111 11.84 -6.17 14.75
N LYS A 112 11.17 -5.37 13.92
CA LYS A 112 10.63 -4.08 14.32
C LYS A 112 9.44 -3.68 13.45
N VAL A 113 8.46 -3.04 14.07
CA VAL A 113 7.38 -2.30 13.42
C VAL A 113 7.48 -0.85 13.87
N GLY A 114 7.36 0.09 12.95
CA GLY A 114 7.53 1.50 13.25
C GLY A 114 6.97 2.44 12.21
N GLU A 115 7.27 3.70 12.38
CA GLU A 115 6.93 4.76 11.44
C GLU A 115 7.91 4.78 10.26
N GLU A 116 7.61 5.61 9.26
CA GLU A 116 8.48 5.87 8.13
C GLU A 116 9.89 6.28 8.61
N ASP A 117 10.91 5.73 7.96
CA ASP A 117 12.33 5.97 8.27
C ASP A 117 12.80 5.61 9.70
N SER A 118 11.99 4.93 10.49
CA SER A 118 12.37 4.49 11.85
C SER A 118 13.27 3.24 11.85
N TRP A 119 14.36 3.25 11.10
CA TRP A 119 15.27 2.11 10.98
C TRP A 119 15.74 1.57 12.33
N PRO A 120 15.90 0.26 12.47
CA PRO A 120 16.41 -0.34 13.70
C PRO A 120 17.78 0.20 14.08
N THR A 121 17.96 0.51 15.36
CA THR A 121 19.25 0.88 15.94
C THR A 121 20.18 -0.32 16.06
N GLU A 122 21.48 -0.07 16.23
CA GLU A 122 22.45 -1.15 16.44
C GLU A 122 22.11 -2.02 17.67
N ALA A 123 21.53 -1.42 18.73
CA ALA A 123 21.08 -2.15 19.91
C ALA A 123 19.92 -3.11 19.58
N GLU A 124 18.92 -2.64 18.81
CA GLU A 124 17.79 -3.47 18.36
C GLU A 124 18.27 -4.61 17.44
N LEU A 125 19.19 -4.31 16.53
CA LEU A 125 19.78 -5.31 15.65
C LEU A 125 20.56 -6.38 16.43
N ASN A 126 21.32 -5.98 17.43
CA ASN A 126 22.05 -6.91 18.29
C ASN A 126 21.14 -7.77 19.14
N ALA A 127 20.02 -7.24 19.60
CA ALA A 127 19.00 -8.01 20.35
C ALA A 127 18.25 -9.03 19.48
N ALA A 128 18.18 -8.81 18.17
CA ALA A 128 17.50 -9.68 17.21
C ALA A 128 18.39 -10.81 16.63
N ARG A 129 19.66 -10.88 17.02
CA ARG A 129 20.65 -11.89 16.58
C ARG A 129 20.55 -13.12 17.45
#